data_3f9bc81f28fa4e7f63224a174c4a853e
#
_entry.id   3f9bc81f28fa4e7f63224a174c4a853e
#
_cell.length_a   1.000
_cell.length_b   1.000
_cell.length_c   1.000
_cell.angle_alpha   90.00
_cell.angle_beta   90.00
_cell.angle_gamma   90.00
#
_symmetry.space_group_name_H-M   'P 1'
#
loop_
_entity.id
_entity.type
_entity.pdbx_description
1 polymer ?
#
loop_
_entity_poly.entity_id
_entity_poly.type
_entity_poly.pdbx_seq_one_letter_code
_entity_poly.pdbx_strand_id
1 'polypeptide(L)'
;MEYLIAGIRIDIPHRFTTGAFGMALAPFAAGSKTETDAGSNRMAGPVPGTATTAAPSPSETPGTERSAPRPATSPAGTAQPDLILRTGLLAGDTAGYCELDAFDFTDADADCRFGRDTEGYLLTMTPRDGSAPARFHKAFGSPDATSDITPEHNPALFRFGLWTMFNIAALERRAVAVHSSVISLDGRAVLFLGESGTGKSTHTRLWREHIPGARLLNDDSPIIRIAPERAAEAASIPAADTIPALQGVLACGSPWSGKTPCYRNVSNPIAGIVRLSQAPQNRIRRLRPIEAIGALLPSCPPSFAHDERLEDAICRLVSQIVAQVPVYHLECLPDAAAARLSCRTVFGDDAPNTLR
;
A
#
# COMPACT_ATOMS: atom_id res chain seq x y z
N MET A 1 -14.70 10.17 -4.42
CA MET A 1 -14.76 8.70 -4.64
C MET A 1 -13.89 8.05 -3.58
N GLU A 2 -14.48 7.13 -2.83
CA GLU A 2 -13.80 6.48 -1.71
C GLU A 2 -12.98 5.26 -2.15
N TYR A 3 -11.82 5.10 -1.55
CA TYR A 3 -10.92 3.96 -1.72
C TYR A 3 -10.52 3.42 -0.34
N LEU A 4 -10.28 2.12 -0.27
CA LEU A 4 -9.77 1.45 0.93
C LEU A 4 -8.42 0.81 0.61
N ILE A 5 -7.34 1.41 1.10
CA ILE A 5 -5.97 0.95 0.90
C ILE A 5 -5.40 0.54 2.24
N ALA A 6 -5.06 -0.72 2.41
CA ALA A 6 -4.54 -1.24 3.69
C ALA A 6 -5.46 -0.93 4.89
N GLY A 7 -6.77 -0.84 4.68
CA GLY A 7 -7.75 -0.47 5.70
C GLY A 7 -7.80 1.03 6.05
N ILE A 8 -7.13 1.87 5.28
CA ILE A 8 -7.17 3.33 5.37
C ILE A 8 -8.15 3.85 4.34
N ARG A 9 -9.17 4.60 4.77
CA ARG A 9 -10.15 5.22 3.88
C ARG A 9 -9.62 6.52 3.33
N ILE A 10 -9.63 6.63 2.01
CA ILE A 10 -9.27 7.88 1.34
C ILE A 10 -10.41 8.33 0.44
N ASP A 11 -10.73 9.62 0.48
CA ASP A 11 -11.65 10.25 -0.46
C ASP A 11 -10.89 11.14 -1.43
N ILE A 12 -10.98 10.79 -2.71
CA ILE A 12 -10.29 11.48 -3.81
C ILE A 12 -11.34 11.96 -4.81
N PRO A 13 -11.27 13.21 -5.32
CA PRO A 13 -12.17 13.67 -6.38
C PRO A 13 -12.20 12.72 -7.58
N HIS A 14 -13.38 12.41 -8.10
CA HIS A 14 -13.56 11.43 -9.20
C HIS A 14 -12.70 11.74 -10.43
N ARG A 15 -12.51 13.03 -10.74
CA ARG A 15 -11.66 13.47 -11.86
C ARG A 15 -10.20 13.03 -11.76
N PHE A 16 -9.71 12.65 -10.58
CA PHE A 16 -8.34 12.20 -10.35
C PHE A 16 -8.14 10.69 -10.55
N THR A 17 -9.20 9.98 -10.91
CA THR A 17 -9.21 8.53 -11.02
C THR A 17 -9.24 8.05 -12.47
N THR A 18 -8.78 8.90 -13.40
CA THR A 18 -8.66 8.60 -14.83
C THR A 18 -7.24 8.21 -15.21
N GLY A 19 -7.07 7.60 -16.39
CA GLY A 19 -5.76 7.21 -16.91
C GLY A 19 -5.07 6.08 -16.14
N ALA A 20 -3.75 6.01 -16.24
CA ALA A 20 -2.95 4.93 -15.65
C ALA A 20 -3.05 4.89 -14.11
N PHE A 21 -3.12 6.04 -13.46
CA PHE A 21 -3.29 6.10 -12.00
C PHE A 21 -4.68 5.65 -11.56
N GLY A 22 -5.73 5.97 -12.33
CA GLY A 22 -7.08 5.46 -12.10
C GLY A 22 -7.15 3.93 -12.19
N MET A 23 -6.43 3.32 -13.14
CA MET A 23 -6.32 1.86 -13.23
C MET A 23 -5.62 1.26 -12.01
N ALA A 24 -4.59 1.94 -11.47
CA ALA A 24 -3.90 1.49 -10.27
C ALA A 24 -4.79 1.57 -9.01
N LEU A 25 -5.70 2.55 -8.94
CA LEU A 25 -6.65 2.74 -7.83
C LEU A 25 -7.88 1.83 -7.93
N ALA A 26 -8.26 1.38 -9.12
CA ALA A 26 -9.51 0.64 -9.34
C ALA A 26 -9.71 -0.57 -8.40
N PRO A 27 -8.70 -1.41 -8.10
CA PRO A 27 -8.85 -2.53 -7.17
C PRO A 27 -9.16 -2.12 -5.73
N PHE A 28 -8.88 -0.87 -5.38
CA PHE A 28 -9.03 -0.33 -4.02
C PHE A 28 -10.32 0.49 -3.85
N ALA A 29 -11.15 0.64 -4.89
CA ALA A 29 -12.41 1.39 -4.80
C ALA A 29 -13.33 0.77 -3.72
N ALA A 30 -13.99 1.62 -2.91
CA ALA A 30 -14.91 1.17 -1.90
C ALA A 30 -16.05 0.34 -2.55
N GLY A 31 -16.28 -0.88 -2.03
CA GLY A 31 -17.22 -1.84 -2.61
C GLY A 31 -16.61 -2.79 -3.66
N SER A 32 -15.35 -2.62 -4.06
CA SER A 32 -14.65 -3.65 -4.83
C SER A 32 -14.43 -4.89 -3.95
N LYS A 33 -14.58 -6.09 -4.55
CA LYS A 33 -14.34 -7.34 -3.80
C LYS A 33 -12.86 -7.44 -3.48
N THR A 34 -12.52 -7.57 -2.21
CA THR A 34 -11.16 -7.92 -1.78
C THR A 34 -10.86 -9.35 -2.27
N GLU A 35 -9.81 -9.53 -3.04
CA GLU A 35 -9.35 -10.86 -3.43
C GLU A 35 -8.79 -11.55 -2.18
N THR A 36 -9.32 -12.72 -1.83
CA THR A 36 -8.69 -13.61 -0.86
C THR A 36 -7.76 -14.55 -1.63
N ASP A 37 -6.51 -14.65 -1.23
CA ASP A 37 -5.48 -15.51 -1.86
C ASP A 37 -5.72 -17.02 -1.63
N ALA A 38 -6.77 -17.38 -0.90
CA ALA A 38 -7.19 -18.76 -0.64
C ALA A 38 -8.09 -19.26 -1.78
N GLY A 39 -7.49 -19.91 -2.76
CA GLY A 39 -8.20 -20.82 -3.67
C GLY A 39 -8.65 -20.25 -5.01
N SER A 40 -7.77 -20.15 -5.98
CA SER A 40 -8.15 -20.41 -7.37
C SER A 40 -7.00 -21.08 -8.15
N ASN A 41 -6.89 -22.37 -7.95
CA ASN A 41 -6.20 -23.26 -8.89
C ASN A 41 -7.22 -23.62 -10.00
N ARG A 42 -7.58 -22.65 -10.87
CA ARG A 42 -8.26 -22.92 -12.13
C ARG A 42 -7.50 -22.27 -13.26
N MET A 43 -6.80 -23.13 -14.00
CA MET A 43 -6.28 -22.86 -15.33
C MET A 43 -7.38 -22.27 -16.21
N ALA A 44 -7.13 -21.13 -16.83
CA ALA A 44 -7.95 -20.59 -17.89
C ALA A 44 -7.73 -21.42 -19.16
N GLY A 45 -8.72 -22.19 -19.56
CA GLY A 45 -8.84 -22.79 -20.90
C GLY A 45 -9.64 -21.86 -21.81
N PRO A 46 -9.51 -21.99 -23.13
CA PRO A 46 -9.95 -20.99 -24.10
C PRO A 46 -11.47 -20.98 -24.34
N VAL A 47 -11.97 -19.78 -24.63
CA VAL A 47 -13.35 -19.50 -25.02
C VAL A 47 -13.62 -20.00 -26.45
N PRO A 48 -14.80 -20.56 -26.76
CA PRO A 48 -15.41 -20.35 -28.05
C PRO A 48 -16.86 -19.85 -27.97
N GLY A 49 -17.13 -18.79 -28.73
CA GLY A 49 -18.17 -18.59 -29.73
C GLY A 49 -19.66 -18.60 -29.36
N THR A 50 -20.25 -17.42 -29.48
CA THR A 50 -21.55 -17.06 -30.14
C THR A 50 -22.76 -18.03 -30.15
N ALA A 51 -23.92 -17.52 -29.71
CA ALA A 51 -25.18 -17.34 -30.46
C ALA A 51 -26.38 -17.07 -29.52
N THR A 52 -27.02 -15.95 -29.67
CA THR A 52 -28.31 -15.61 -30.29
C THR A 52 -29.60 -15.96 -29.51
N THR A 53 -30.36 -14.89 -29.24
CA THR A 53 -31.84 -14.67 -29.24
C THR A 53 -32.74 -15.45 -28.27
N ALA A 54 -33.51 -14.72 -27.46
CA ALA A 54 -34.95 -14.46 -27.60
C ALA A 54 -35.55 -13.96 -26.25
N ALA A 55 -36.25 -12.85 -26.30
CA ALA A 55 -37.28 -12.45 -25.31
C ALA A 55 -38.58 -13.17 -25.61
N PRO A 56 -39.53 -13.29 -24.69
CA PRO A 56 -40.60 -12.31 -24.61
C PRO A 56 -41.16 -11.99 -23.23
N SER A 57 -41.87 -10.85 -23.19
CA SER A 57 -42.70 -10.28 -22.13
C SER A 57 -44.11 -10.92 -22.12
N PRO A 58 -45.15 -10.34 -21.46
CA PRO A 58 -45.38 -10.04 -20.04
C PRO A 58 -46.75 -10.59 -19.55
N SER A 59 -47.07 -10.46 -18.24
CA SER A 59 -48.49 -10.33 -17.74
C SER A 59 -48.50 -9.94 -16.26
N GLU A 60 -48.93 -8.77 -15.96
CA GLU A 60 -50.15 -8.27 -15.33
C GLU A 60 -50.33 -8.53 -13.82
N THR A 61 -50.47 -7.40 -13.12
CA THR A 61 -50.89 -7.00 -11.77
C THR A 61 -52.34 -7.45 -11.45
N PRO A 62 -52.96 -7.18 -10.21
CA PRO A 62 -52.67 -6.19 -9.19
C PRO A 62 -52.94 -6.66 -7.73
N GLY A 63 -52.56 -5.81 -6.72
CA GLY A 63 -52.99 -5.97 -5.33
C GLY A 63 -52.41 -4.91 -4.42
N THR A 64 -53.17 -3.85 -4.21
CA THR A 64 -52.96 -2.74 -3.28
C THR A 64 -53.06 -3.15 -1.82
N GLU A 65 -52.08 -2.75 -0.99
CA GLU A 65 -52.34 -2.35 0.39
C GLU A 65 -51.36 -1.25 0.83
N ARG A 66 -51.91 -0.08 1.17
CA ARG A 66 -51.20 1.07 1.72
C ARG A 66 -50.87 0.79 3.19
N SER A 67 -49.60 0.72 3.49
CA SER A 67 -49.06 0.80 4.84
C SER A 67 -48.29 2.11 4.99
N ALA A 68 -48.53 2.83 6.08
CA ALA A 68 -48.00 4.15 6.41
C ALA A 68 -46.45 4.16 6.46
N PRO A 69 -45.80 5.30 6.17
CA PRO A 69 -44.36 5.39 6.19
C PRO A 69 -43.81 5.31 7.61
N ARG A 70 -43.01 4.30 7.90
CA ARG A 70 -42.13 4.28 9.07
C ARG A 70 -41.10 5.42 8.93
N PRO A 71 -40.75 6.10 10.04
CA PRO A 71 -39.69 7.10 9.96
C PRO A 71 -38.38 6.43 9.47
N ALA A 72 -37.75 7.04 8.49
CA ALA A 72 -36.48 6.61 7.94
C ALA A 72 -35.46 6.57 9.08
N THR A 73 -35.01 5.36 9.42
CA THR A 73 -33.78 5.17 10.18
C THR A 73 -32.66 5.74 9.34
N SER A 74 -31.96 6.75 9.85
CA SER A 74 -30.73 7.26 9.25
C SER A 74 -29.80 6.10 8.90
N PRO A 75 -29.14 6.11 7.71
CA PRO A 75 -28.18 5.07 7.37
C PRO A 75 -27.09 5.05 8.44
N ALA A 76 -26.73 3.84 8.88
CA ALA A 76 -25.62 3.59 9.80
C ALA A 76 -24.41 4.43 9.36
N GLY A 77 -23.87 5.25 10.26
CA GLY A 77 -22.85 6.24 9.97
C GLY A 77 -21.69 5.63 9.20
N THR A 78 -21.48 6.11 8.00
CA THR A 78 -20.25 5.82 7.23
C THR A 78 -19.08 6.34 8.04
N ALA A 79 -18.10 5.47 8.34
CA ALA A 79 -16.90 5.89 9.04
C ALA A 79 -16.21 7.02 8.25
N GLN A 80 -15.78 8.04 8.97
CA GLN A 80 -15.15 9.21 8.36
C GLN A 80 -13.85 8.80 7.63
N PRO A 81 -13.55 9.35 6.45
CA PRO A 81 -12.27 9.10 5.77
C PRO A 81 -11.06 9.48 6.61
N ASP A 82 -9.97 8.73 6.48
CA ASP A 82 -8.69 9.01 7.13
C ASP A 82 -7.87 10.06 6.36
N LEU A 83 -8.14 10.18 5.05
CA LEU A 83 -7.55 11.19 4.17
C LEU A 83 -8.62 11.68 3.18
N ILE A 84 -8.79 12.99 3.08
CA ILE A 84 -9.68 13.65 2.12
C ILE A 84 -8.83 14.57 1.26
N LEU A 85 -8.62 14.22 0.00
CA LEU A 85 -7.91 15.09 -0.93
C LEU A 85 -8.85 16.09 -1.55
N ARG A 86 -8.49 17.36 -1.46
CA ARG A 86 -9.19 18.48 -2.13
C ARG A 86 -8.26 19.14 -3.14
N THR A 87 -8.82 19.82 -4.12
CA THR A 87 -8.07 20.75 -4.97
C THR A 87 -8.26 22.16 -4.53
N GLY A 88 -7.19 22.92 -4.51
CA GLY A 88 -7.22 24.34 -4.15
C GLY A 88 -5.87 24.97 -4.43
N LEU A 89 -5.85 26.31 -4.49
CA LEU A 89 -4.61 27.06 -4.59
C LEU A 89 -3.90 27.01 -3.24
N LEU A 90 -2.63 26.64 -3.27
CA LEU A 90 -1.75 26.66 -2.11
C LEU A 90 -0.79 27.84 -2.25
N ALA A 91 -0.67 28.65 -1.20
CA ALA A 91 0.34 29.70 -1.14
C ALA A 91 1.75 29.05 -1.21
N GLY A 92 2.72 29.77 -1.75
CA GLY A 92 4.10 29.32 -1.80
C GLY A 92 4.68 29.20 -0.40
N ASP A 93 5.30 30.25 0.08
CA ASP A 93 5.82 30.28 1.43
C ASP A 93 4.72 30.71 2.40
N THR A 94 4.26 29.76 3.22
CA THR A 94 3.34 30.02 4.31
C THR A 94 4.09 30.59 5.51
N ALA A 95 3.43 31.43 6.28
CA ALA A 95 4.02 32.00 7.51
C ALA A 95 4.45 30.87 8.45
N GLY A 96 5.72 30.92 8.89
CA GLY A 96 6.29 29.89 9.79
C GLY A 96 6.71 28.60 9.10
N TYR A 97 6.88 28.60 7.77
CA TYR A 97 7.41 27.43 7.06
C TYR A 97 8.82 27.10 7.53
N CYS A 98 9.01 25.82 7.83
CA CYS A 98 10.29 25.21 8.20
C CYS A 98 10.57 24.07 7.24
N GLU A 99 11.62 24.18 6.43
CA GLU A 99 12.09 23.08 5.58
C GLU A 99 12.69 21.98 6.44
N LEU A 100 12.29 20.75 6.20
CA LEU A 100 12.76 19.55 6.90
C LEU A 100 13.71 18.75 5.99
N ASP A 101 13.39 18.66 4.69
CA ASP A 101 14.18 17.89 3.73
C ASP A 101 14.10 18.52 2.33
N ALA A 102 15.19 18.38 1.58
CA ALA A 102 15.26 18.73 0.17
C ALA A 102 15.94 17.60 -0.62
N PHE A 103 15.27 17.10 -1.66
CA PHE A 103 15.74 15.94 -2.40
C PHE A 103 15.36 16.00 -3.87
N ASP A 104 16.04 15.18 -4.66
CA ASP A 104 15.84 15.04 -6.09
C ASP A 104 14.83 13.92 -6.40
N PHE A 105 13.79 14.22 -7.16
CA PHE A 105 12.82 13.23 -7.65
C PHE A 105 13.09 12.94 -9.13
N THR A 106 14.03 12.03 -9.37
CA THR A 106 14.52 11.67 -10.70
C THR A 106 13.45 11.15 -11.66
N ASP A 107 12.45 10.44 -11.16
CA ASP A 107 11.38 9.88 -12.01
C ASP A 107 10.51 10.95 -12.69
N ALA A 108 10.47 12.15 -12.15
CA ALA A 108 9.72 13.29 -12.70
C ALA A 108 10.61 14.51 -13.02
N ASP A 109 11.92 14.36 -12.95
CA ASP A 109 12.90 15.44 -13.14
C ASP A 109 12.53 16.71 -12.38
N ALA A 110 12.35 16.59 -11.07
CA ALA A 110 11.89 17.65 -10.20
C ALA A 110 12.72 17.77 -8.92
N ASP A 111 12.92 19.00 -8.47
CA ASP A 111 13.45 19.31 -7.15
C ASP A 111 12.32 19.36 -6.14
N CYS A 112 12.45 18.59 -5.05
CA CYS A 112 11.45 18.46 -4.01
C CYS A 112 11.91 19.08 -2.71
N ARG A 113 10.98 19.75 -2.02
CA ARG A 113 11.15 20.31 -0.68
C ARG A 113 10.00 19.84 0.20
N PHE A 114 10.32 19.15 1.27
CA PHE A 114 9.37 18.73 2.29
C PHE A 114 9.57 19.55 3.55
N GLY A 115 8.50 20.04 4.13
CA GLY A 115 8.55 20.84 5.32
C GLY A 115 7.21 20.92 6.04
N ARG A 116 7.13 21.82 7.00
CA ARG A 116 5.89 22.09 7.74
C ARG A 116 5.72 23.59 7.97
N ASP A 117 4.49 24.01 8.10
CA ASP A 117 4.09 25.31 8.59
C ASP A 117 3.34 25.20 9.93
N THR A 118 2.60 26.22 10.33
CA THR A 118 1.80 26.20 11.56
C THR A 118 0.56 25.31 11.46
N GLU A 119 0.12 24.95 10.26
CA GLU A 119 -1.14 24.24 10.01
C GLU A 119 -0.95 22.78 9.58
N GLY A 120 0.20 22.43 8.99
CA GLY A 120 0.39 21.10 8.44
C GLY A 120 1.76 20.84 7.82
N TYR A 121 1.86 19.72 7.09
CA TYR A 121 3.00 19.37 6.27
C TYR A 121 2.79 19.85 4.85
N LEU A 122 3.86 20.39 4.25
CA LEU A 122 3.88 20.89 2.87
C LEU A 122 4.96 20.15 2.07
N LEU A 123 4.56 19.57 0.94
CA LEU A 123 5.47 19.08 -0.10
C LEU A 123 5.37 19.99 -1.31
N THR A 124 6.50 20.55 -1.73
CA THR A 124 6.62 21.34 -2.99
C THR A 124 7.55 20.60 -3.93
N MET A 125 7.13 20.40 -5.16
CA MET A 125 7.89 19.73 -6.22
C MET A 125 7.99 20.67 -7.40
N THR A 126 9.20 21.07 -7.78
CA THR A 126 9.47 22.02 -8.84
C THR A 126 10.08 21.30 -10.03
N PRO A 127 9.34 21.12 -11.14
CA PRO A 127 9.90 20.52 -12.35
C PRO A 127 11.04 21.35 -12.92
N ARG A 128 12.10 20.70 -13.43
CA ARG A 128 13.25 21.35 -14.02
C ARG A 128 13.00 21.84 -15.46
N ASP A 129 11.89 21.44 -16.06
CA ASP A 129 11.45 21.92 -17.38
C ASP A 129 10.85 23.35 -17.37
N GLY A 130 10.77 23.95 -16.16
CA GLY A 130 10.23 25.31 -15.97
C GLY A 130 8.69 25.36 -15.86
N SER A 131 8.01 24.22 -15.82
CA SER A 131 6.57 24.18 -15.53
C SER A 131 6.28 24.58 -14.08
N ALA A 132 5.02 24.90 -13.80
CA ALA A 132 4.60 25.35 -12.46
C ALA A 132 4.88 24.30 -11.38
N PRO A 133 5.33 24.71 -10.18
CA PRO A 133 5.48 23.81 -9.06
C PRO A 133 4.18 23.09 -8.69
N ALA A 134 4.30 21.84 -8.26
CA ALA A 134 3.22 21.06 -7.71
C ALA A 134 3.32 21.03 -6.17
N ARG A 135 2.20 21.33 -5.49
CA ARG A 135 2.17 21.40 -4.03
C ARG A 135 1.10 20.49 -3.45
N PHE A 136 1.42 19.90 -2.29
CA PHE A 136 0.50 19.12 -1.47
C PHE A 136 0.65 19.54 -0.02
N HIS A 137 -0.47 19.87 0.61
CA HIS A 137 -0.52 20.23 2.03
C HIS A 137 -1.42 19.25 2.78
N LYS A 138 -0.97 18.77 3.95
CA LYS A 138 -1.73 17.88 4.85
C LYS A 138 -1.87 18.54 6.20
N ALA A 139 -3.09 18.91 6.54
CA ALA A 139 -3.38 19.57 7.82
C ALA A 139 -3.10 18.64 9.02
N PHE A 140 -2.57 19.22 10.11
CA PHE A 140 -2.35 18.50 11.37
C PHE A 140 -3.67 18.08 12.00
N GLY A 141 -3.74 16.84 12.51
CA GLY A 141 -4.89 16.32 13.24
C GLY A 141 -6.22 16.32 12.47
N SER A 142 -6.18 16.50 11.14
CA SER A 142 -7.35 16.52 10.26
C SER A 142 -7.16 15.50 9.13
N PRO A 143 -8.22 14.88 8.61
CA PRO A 143 -8.13 14.09 7.38
C PRO A 143 -7.82 14.93 6.13
N ASP A 144 -7.97 16.25 6.18
CA ASP A 144 -7.88 17.11 5.00
C ASP A 144 -6.45 17.22 4.44
N ALA A 145 -6.37 17.02 3.13
CA ALA A 145 -5.20 17.32 2.32
C ALA A 145 -5.63 18.15 1.09
N THR A 146 -4.77 19.06 0.65
CA THR A 146 -5.02 19.91 -0.51
C THR A 146 -3.90 19.75 -1.53
N SER A 147 -4.26 19.71 -2.82
CA SER A 147 -3.31 19.73 -3.94
C SER A 147 -3.67 20.88 -4.89
N ASP A 148 -2.67 21.60 -5.39
CA ASP A 148 -2.83 22.63 -6.42
C ASP A 148 -2.69 22.07 -7.85
N ILE A 149 -2.39 20.80 -7.99
CA ILE A 149 -2.32 20.08 -9.28
C ILE A 149 -3.32 18.94 -9.37
N THR A 150 -3.53 18.46 -10.59
CA THR A 150 -4.31 17.26 -10.92
C THR A 150 -3.44 16.25 -11.66
N PRO A 151 -3.83 14.96 -11.76
CA PRO A 151 -3.08 13.94 -12.48
C PRO A 151 -2.85 14.28 -13.97
N GLU A 152 -3.73 15.07 -14.59
CA GLU A 152 -3.61 15.48 -15.99
C GLU A 152 -2.46 16.46 -16.22
N HIS A 153 -2.13 17.26 -15.21
CA HIS A 153 -1.01 18.22 -15.30
C HIS A 153 0.34 17.50 -15.23
N ASN A 154 0.53 16.66 -14.23
CA ASN A 154 1.73 15.84 -14.08
C ASN A 154 1.40 14.58 -13.26
N PRO A 155 1.19 13.41 -13.93
CA PRO A 155 0.82 12.18 -13.26
C PRO A 155 1.85 11.69 -12.24
N ALA A 156 3.14 11.87 -12.51
CA ALA A 156 4.22 11.40 -11.63
C ALA A 156 4.27 12.21 -10.34
N LEU A 157 4.24 13.55 -10.45
CA LEU A 157 4.22 14.43 -9.28
C LEU A 157 2.94 14.25 -8.46
N PHE A 158 1.78 14.12 -9.13
CA PHE A 158 0.52 13.87 -8.42
C PHE A 158 0.55 12.56 -7.64
N ARG A 159 1.04 11.48 -8.27
CA ARG A 159 1.17 10.16 -7.65
C ARG A 159 2.07 10.19 -6.43
N PHE A 160 3.21 10.86 -6.51
CA PHE A 160 4.17 10.98 -5.41
C PHE A 160 3.63 11.88 -4.29
N GLY A 161 3.02 13.03 -4.63
CA GLY A 161 2.39 13.91 -3.65
C GLY A 161 1.27 13.21 -2.87
N LEU A 162 0.38 12.48 -3.55
CA LEU A 162 -0.66 11.70 -2.89
C LEU A 162 -0.05 10.57 -2.03
N TRP A 163 1.01 9.90 -2.49
CA TRP A 163 1.72 8.89 -1.71
C TRP A 163 2.26 9.47 -0.40
N THR A 164 2.83 10.67 -0.45
CA THR A 164 3.35 11.36 0.74
C THR A 164 2.22 11.69 1.72
N MET A 165 1.13 12.30 1.24
CA MET A 165 -0.04 12.63 2.09
C MET A 165 -0.69 11.38 2.69
N PHE A 166 -0.79 10.30 1.90
CA PHE A 166 -1.28 9.01 2.36
C PHE A 166 -0.43 8.45 3.49
N ASN A 167 0.91 8.48 3.35
CA ASN A 167 1.80 7.93 4.38
C ASN A 167 1.74 8.71 5.69
N ILE A 168 1.55 10.04 5.64
CA ILE A 168 1.33 10.84 6.86
C ILE A 168 0.05 10.38 7.57
N ALA A 169 -1.06 10.23 6.83
CA ALA A 169 -2.32 9.73 7.41
C ALA A 169 -2.23 8.27 7.86
N ALA A 170 -1.49 7.44 7.14
CA ALA A 170 -1.30 6.02 7.45
C ALA A 170 -0.59 5.78 8.79
N LEU A 171 0.37 6.63 9.16
CA LEU A 171 1.06 6.52 10.44
C LEU A 171 0.11 6.62 11.63
N GLU A 172 -0.93 7.45 11.57
CA GLU A 172 -1.99 7.54 12.58
C GLU A 172 -2.78 6.23 12.73
N ARG A 173 -2.79 5.41 11.69
CA ARG A 173 -3.45 4.10 11.61
C ARG A 173 -2.49 2.92 11.77
N ARG A 174 -1.28 3.16 12.29
CA ARG A 174 -0.23 2.16 12.50
C ARG A 174 0.15 1.44 11.20
N ALA A 175 0.27 2.20 10.13
CA ALA A 175 0.63 1.71 8.80
C ALA A 175 1.64 2.65 8.13
N VAL A 176 2.50 2.08 7.28
CA VAL A 176 3.51 2.84 6.52
C VAL A 176 3.87 2.10 5.24
N ALA A 177 4.15 2.85 4.18
CA ALA A 177 4.77 2.30 2.99
C ALA A 177 6.22 1.91 3.28
N VAL A 178 6.64 0.77 2.73
CA VAL A 178 8.02 0.28 2.87
C VAL A 178 8.58 -0.03 1.49
N HIS A 179 9.70 0.61 1.13
CA HIS A 179 10.37 0.33 -0.15
C HIS A 179 10.86 -1.11 -0.19
N SER A 180 10.05 -2.01 -0.75
CA SER A 180 10.28 -3.45 -0.79
C SER A 180 9.54 -4.11 -1.93
N SER A 181 9.96 -5.33 -2.28
CA SER A 181 9.18 -6.24 -3.12
C SER A 181 8.57 -7.33 -2.27
N VAL A 182 7.30 -7.68 -2.48
CA VAL A 182 6.56 -8.61 -1.64
C VAL A 182 6.02 -9.79 -2.44
N ILE A 183 6.33 -10.99 -1.96
CA ILE A 183 5.74 -12.25 -2.44
C ILE A 183 4.67 -12.71 -1.44
N SER A 184 3.54 -13.15 -1.98
CA SER A 184 2.53 -13.93 -1.29
C SER A 184 2.71 -15.42 -1.59
N LEU A 185 2.70 -16.26 -0.55
CA LEU A 185 2.74 -17.72 -0.64
C LEU A 185 1.80 -18.29 0.43
N ASP A 186 0.81 -19.07 0.01
CA ASP A 186 -0.16 -19.73 0.88
C ASP A 186 -0.82 -18.78 1.92
N GLY A 187 -1.22 -17.59 1.45
CA GLY A 187 -1.87 -16.57 2.27
C GLY A 187 -0.95 -15.85 3.26
N ARG A 188 0.37 -16.05 3.17
CA ARG A 188 1.38 -15.35 3.97
C ARG A 188 2.31 -14.53 3.08
N ALA A 189 2.87 -13.45 3.59
CA ALA A 189 3.74 -12.55 2.84
C ALA A 189 5.21 -12.65 3.27
N VAL A 190 6.11 -12.51 2.30
CA VAL A 190 7.55 -12.30 2.56
C VAL A 190 7.98 -11.02 1.88
N LEU A 191 8.60 -10.12 2.66
CA LEU A 191 9.13 -8.86 2.16
C LEU A 191 10.62 -8.98 1.85
N PHE A 192 11.05 -8.42 0.72
CA PHE A 192 12.45 -8.32 0.34
C PHE A 192 12.88 -6.87 0.35
N LEU A 193 13.81 -6.53 1.27
CA LEU A 193 14.39 -5.21 1.44
C LEU A 193 15.76 -5.13 0.75
N GLY A 194 16.20 -3.93 0.48
CA GLY A 194 17.52 -3.61 -0.06
C GLY A 194 17.48 -2.31 -0.84
N GLU A 195 18.63 -1.70 -1.06
CA GLU A 195 18.77 -0.49 -1.84
C GLU A 195 18.34 -0.69 -3.31
N SER A 196 18.20 0.40 -4.05
CA SER A 196 17.94 0.32 -5.49
C SER A 196 19.07 -0.47 -6.17
N GLY A 197 18.71 -1.37 -7.09
CA GLY A 197 19.71 -2.21 -7.77
C GLY A 197 20.23 -3.43 -6.99
N THR A 198 19.85 -3.63 -5.74
CA THR A 198 20.27 -4.81 -4.94
C THR A 198 19.75 -6.14 -5.49
N GLY A 199 18.68 -6.10 -6.31
CA GLY A 199 18.11 -7.30 -6.92
C GLY A 199 16.78 -7.77 -6.32
N LYS A 200 16.03 -6.90 -5.61
CA LYS A 200 14.69 -7.22 -5.06
C LYS A 200 13.76 -7.84 -6.09
N SER A 201 13.53 -7.15 -7.22
CA SER A 201 12.65 -7.63 -8.29
C SER A 201 13.19 -8.90 -8.98
N THR A 202 14.52 -9.05 -9.06
CA THR A 202 15.14 -10.30 -9.52
C THR A 202 14.83 -11.45 -8.57
N HIS A 203 14.96 -11.24 -7.26
CA HIS A 203 14.71 -12.26 -6.26
C HIS A 203 13.23 -12.68 -6.22
N THR A 204 12.30 -11.72 -6.30
CA THR A 204 10.86 -12.03 -6.38
C THR A 204 10.48 -12.72 -7.68
N ARG A 205 11.17 -12.42 -8.81
CA ARG A 205 11.02 -13.18 -10.06
C ARG A 205 11.47 -14.63 -9.89
N LEU A 206 12.63 -14.86 -9.27
CA LEU A 206 13.14 -16.22 -8.99
C LEU A 206 12.19 -17.00 -8.05
N TRP A 207 11.57 -16.34 -7.08
CA TRP A 207 10.54 -16.96 -6.27
C TRP A 207 9.36 -17.44 -7.13
N ARG A 208 8.83 -16.60 -8.01
CA ARG A 208 7.71 -16.97 -8.88
C ARG A 208 8.06 -18.08 -9.88
N GLU A 209 9.31 -18.16 -10.31
CA GLU A 209 9.80 -19.18 -11.24
C GLU A 209 10.04 -20.53 -10.56
N HIS A 210 10.49 -20.52 -9.30
CA HIS A 210 11.03 -21.74 -8.64
C HIS A 210 10.31 -22.18 -7.39
N ILE A 211 9.35 -21.38 -6.88
CA ILE A 211 8.55 -21.71 -5.70
C ILE A 211 7.08 -21.85 -6.15
N PRO A 212 6.52 -23.07 -6.19
CA PRO A 212 5.12 -23.26 -6.58
C PRO A 212 4.16 -22.47 -5.68
N GLY A 213 3.21 -21.77 -6.28
CA GLY A 213 2.23 -20.95 -5.58
C GLY A 213 2.67 -19.53 -5.22
N ALA A 214 3.96 -19.21 -5.39
CA ALA A 214 4.46 -17.86 -5.12
C ALA A 214 3.89 -16.84 -6.11
N ARG A 215 3.34 -15.73 -5.59
CA ARG A 215 2.75 -14.64 -6.38
C ARG A 215 3.28 -13.29 -5.93
N LEU A 216 3.49 -12.38 -6.87
CA LEU A 216 3.81 -11.00 -6.53
C LEU A 216 2.60 -10.33 -5.89
N LEU A 217 2.80 -9.69 -4.74
CA LEU A 217 1.77 -8.90 -4.07
C LEU A 217 1.94 -7.40 -4.34
N ASN A 218 3.17 -6.91 -4.27
CA ASN A 218 3.54 -5.55 -4.66
C ASN A 218 5.03 -5.50 -4.97
N ASP A 219 5.45 -4.61 -5.87
CA ASP A 219 6.85 -4.39 -6.25
C ASP A 219 7.15 -2.90 -6.18
N ASP A 220 7.54 -2.41 -5.02
CA ASP A 220 8.03 -1.07 -4.71
C ASP A 220 7.51 -0.48 -3.41
N SER A 221 6.19 -0.33 -3.23
CA SER A 221 5.62 0.42 -2.11
C SER A 221 4.40 -0.28 -1.48
N PRO A 222 4.54 -1.54 -1.01
CA PRO A 222 3.52 -2.18 -0.19
C PRO A 222 3.33 -1.40 1.11
N ILE A 223 2.14 -1.50 1.70
CA ILE A 223 1.85 -0.92 3.01
C ILE A 223 1.99 -1.99 4.07
N ILE A 224 2.86 -1.77 5.06
CA ILE A 224 2.88 -2.60 6.27
C ILE A 224 1.92 -1.98 7.28
N ARG A 225 1.05 -2.80 7.85
CA ARG A 225 0.08 -2.38 8.86
C ARG A 225 0.09 -3.34 10.04
N ILE A 226 0.00 -2.79 11.26
CA ILE A 226 -0.30 -3.57 12.46
C ILE A 226 -1.81 -3.59 12.63
N ALA A 227 -2.41 -4.78 12.53
CA ALA A 227 -3.85 -4.94 12.72
C ALA A 227 -4.26 -4.56 14.16
N PRO A 228 -5.42 -3.90 14.35
CA PRO A 228 -5.91 -3.58 15.68
C PRO A 228 -6.19 -4.85 16.50
N GLU A 229 -5.92 -4.82 17.79
CA GLU A 229 -6.29 -5.90 18.71
C GLU A 229 -7.81 -5.95 18.87
N ARG A 230 -8.38 -7.13 18.76
CA ARG A 230 -9.82 -7.43 18.57
C ARG A 230 -10.82 -6.83 19.57
N ALA A 231 -10.41 -6.25 20.70
CA ALA A 231 -11.33 -5.96 21.81
C ALA A 231 -11.75 -4.49 21.98
N ALA A 232 -10.97 -3.50 21.58
CA ALA A 232 -11.23 -2.09 21.90
C ALA A 232 -11.58 -1.22 20.67
N GLU A 233 -11.09 -1.54 19.47
CA GLU A 233 -11.22 -0.70 18.28
C GLU A 233 -12.28 -1.21 17.28
N ALA A 234 -12.69 -2.48 17.38
CA ALA A 234 -13.68 -3.08 16.46
C ALA A 234 -15.09 -2.49 16.60
N ALA A 235 -15.38 -1.76 17.67
CA ALA A 235 -16.69 -1.12 17.87
C ALA A 235 -16.92 0.10 16.95
N SER A 236 -15.90 0.63 16.30
CA SER A 236 -15.97 1.81 15.44
C SER A 236 -15.90 1.53 13.93
N ILE A 237 -15.70 0.25 13.51
CA ILE A 237 -15.63 -0.13 12.09
C ILE A 237 -16.93 -0.85 11.70
N PRO A 238 -17.69 -0.36 10.70
CA PRO A 238 -18.87 -1.05 10.21
C PRO A 238 -18.53 -2.45 9.70
N ALA A 239 -19.34 -3.45 10.05
CA ALA A 239 -19.11 -4.88 9.73
C ALA A 239 -19.00 -5.19 8.22
N ALA A 240 -19.45 -4.30 7.35
CA ALA A 240 -19.43 -4.47 5.89
C ALA A 240 -18.03 -4.31 5.26
N ASP A 241 -17.09 -3.69 5.97
CA ASP A 241 -15.72 -3.41 5.47
C ASP A 241 -14.64 -4.24 6.19
N THR A 242 -15.06 -5.22 6.96
CA THR A 242 -14.13 -6.05 7.71
C THR A 242 -13.42 -7.01 6.75
N ILE A 243 -12.17 -6.70 6.39
CA ILE A 243 -11.22 -7.73 5.97
C ILE A 243 -11.30 -8.83 7.04
N PRO A 244 -11.42 -10.13 6.67
CA PRO A 244 -11.43 -11.22 7.65
C PRO A 244 -10.36 -10.93 8.67
N ALA A 245 -10.68 -11.00 9.96
CA ALA A 245 -9.89 -10.46 11.05
C ALA A 245 -8.46 -11.04 11.07
N LEU A 246 -7.62 -10.56 10.17
CA LEU A 246 -6.20 -10.82 10.15
C LEU A 246 -5.59 -10.15 11.38
N GLN A 247 -4.82 -10.90 12.14
CA GLN A 247 -4.15 -10.41 13.34
C GLN A 247 -2.65 -10.22 13.07
N GLY A 248 -2.01 -9.38 13.86
CA GLY A 248 -0.58 -9.16 13.79
C GLY A 248 -0.17 -8.16 12.71
N VAL A 249 1.01 -8.37 12.14
CA VAL A 249 1.61 -7.48 11.14
C VAL A 249 1.28 -7.98 9.74
N LEU A 250 0.67 -7.10 8.95
CA LEU A 250 0.19 -7.40 7.60
C LEU A 250 1.03 -6.66 6.54
N ALA A 251 1.29 -7.34 5.43
CA ALA A 251 1.69 -6.72 4.18
C ALA A 251 0.46 -6.57 3.29
N CYS A 252 0.18 -5.34 2.89
CA CYS A 252 -0.96 -4.98 2.07
C CYS A 252 -0.47 -4.49 0.71
N GLY A 253 -1.15 -4.90 -0.36
CA GLY A 253 -0.94 -4.32 -1.67
C GLY A 253 -1.36 -2.85 -1.70
N SER A 254 -0.85 -2.11 -2.67
CA SER A 254 -1.08 -0.68 -2.81
C SER A 254 -1.19 -0.26 -4.29
N PRO A 255 -1.73 0.93 -4.58
CA PRO A 255 -1.73 1.48 -5.93
C PRO A 255 -0.35 2.02 -6.36
N TRP A 256 0.64 2.01 -5.47
CA TRP A 256 2.01 2.42 -5.75
C TRP A 256 2.88 1.18 -6.00
N SER A 257 3.08 0.85 -7.27
CA SER A 257 3.94 -0.23 -7.72
C SER A 257 5.02 0.33 -8.65
N GLY A 258 6.20 -0.27 -8.63
CA GLY A 258 7.33 0.16 -9.42
C GLY A 258 7.27 -0.29 -10.89
N LYS A 259 8.40 -0.79 -11.41
CA LYS A 259 8.53 -1.21 -12.82
C LYS A 259 7.61 -2.36 -13.21
N THR A 260 7.19 -3.19 -12.25
CA THR A 260 6.23 -4.28 -12.46
C THR A 260 4.87 -3.83 -11.93
N PRO A 261 3.92 -3.42 -12.79
CA PRO A 261 2.59 -3.06 -12.36
C PRO A 261 1.92 -4.21 -11.61
N CYS A 262 1.61 -4.01 -10.33
CA CYS A 262 0.97 -5.00 -9.48
C CYS A 262 0.05 -4.29 -8.48
N TYR A 263 -1.22 -4.13 -8.86
CA TYR A 263 -2.21 -3.39 -8.09
C TYR A 263 -3.23 -4.36 -7.51
N ARG A 264 -2.89 -4.98 -6.37
CA ARG A 264 -3.73 -5.99 -5.72
C ARG A 264 -4.22 -5.48 -4.37
N ASN A 265 -5.53 -5.47 -4.16
CA ASN A 265 -6.13 -5.16 -2.86
C ASN A 265 -6.20 -6.44 -2.00
N VAL A 266 -5.04 -6.91 -1.60
CA VAL A 266 -4.83 -8.13 -0.79
C VAL A 266 -3.99 -7.78 0.41
N SER A 267 -4.28 -8.38 1.56
CA SER A 267 -3.52 -8.25 2.80
C SER A 267 -3.19 -9.62 3.35
N ASN A 268 -1.91 -9.89 3.58
CA ASN A 268 -1.44 -11.16 4.12
C ASN A 268 -0.59 -10.95 5.38
N PRO A 269 -0.70 -11.82 6.40
CA PRO A 269 0.23 -11.83 7.53
C PRO A 269 1.67 -12.00 7.04
N ILE A 270 2.60 -11.26 7.63
CA ILE A 270 4.01 -11.32 7.26
C ILE A 270 4.65 -12.52 7.95
N ALA A 271 5.14 -13.49 7.16
CA ALA A 271 5.90 -14.63 7.64
C ALA A 271 7.36 -14.27 7.96
N GLY A 272 7.93 -13.32 7.21
CA GLY A 272 9.29 -12.86 7.42
C GLY A 272 9.67 -11.68 6.54
N ILE A 273 10.72 -10.98 6.96
CA ILE A 273 11.34 -9.88 6.22
C ILE A 273 12.78 -10.27 5.92
N VAL A 274 13.22 -10.11 4.68
CA VAL A 274 14.55 -10.54 4.22
C VAL A 274 15.27 -9.34 3.58
N ARG A 275 16.32 -8.84 4.23
CA ARG A 275 17.23 -7.86 3.62
C ARG A 275 18.19 -8.59 2.69
N LEU A 276 18.25 -8.14 1.44
CA LEU A 276 19.13 -8.69 0.42
C LEU A 276 20.45 -7.92 0.34
N SER A 277 21.54 -8.62 0.07
CA SER A 277 22.79 -8.06 -0.41
C SER A 277 23.44 -9.04 -1.41
N GLN A 278 24.15 -8.48 -2.39
CA GLN A 278 24.89 -9.28 -3.36
C GLN A 278 26.14 -9.88 -2.73
N ALA A 279 26.37 -11.16 -2.95
CA ALA A 279 27.53 -11.88 -2.42
C ALA A 279 27.89 -13.06 -3.34
N PRO A 280 29.13 -13.56 -3.29
CA PRO A 280 29.56 -14.70 -4.11
C PRO A 280 28.98 -16.06 -3.64
N GLN A 281 28.28 -16.09 -2.54
CA GLN A 281 27.67 -17.30 -1.94
C GLN A 281 26.33 -16.98 -1.32
N ASN A 282 25.41 -17.97 -1.33
CA ASN A 282 24.12 -17.86 -0.70
C ASN A 282 24.22 -18.20 0.80
N ARG A 283 24.00 -17.19 1.65
CA ARG A 283 23.99 -17.34 3.10
C ARG A 283 22.88 -16.51 3.70
N ILE A 284 22.09 -17.12 4.58
CA ILE A 284 21.02 -16.43 5.32
C ILE A 284 21.25 -16.55 6.82
N ARG A 285 20.99 -15.46 7.55
CA ARG A 285 21.00 -15.45 9.01
C ARG A 285 19.85 -14.62 9.56
N ARG A 286 19.34 -14.99 10.72
CA ARG A 286 18.39 -14.15 11.46
C ARG A 286 19.12 -12.94 12.02
N LEU A 287 18.48 -11.76 11.94
CA LEU A 287 18.99 -10.53 12.54
C LEU A 287 18.55 -10.41 13.99
N ARG A 288 19.41 -9.84 14.82
CA ARG A 288 19.06 -9.40 16.18
C ARG A 288 18.15 -8.15 16.08
N PRO A 289 17.34 -7.83 17.12
CA PRO A 289 16.37 -6.73 17.04
C PRO A 289 16.97 -5.40 16.56
N ILE A 290 18.12 -4.99 17.07
CA ILE A 290 18.77 -3.74 16.67
C ILE A 290 19.22 -3.76 15.19
N GLU A 291 19.72 -4.91 14.71
CA GLU A 291 20.09 -5.08 13.30
C GLU A 291 18.85 -5.07 12.41
N ALA A 292 17.74 -5.66 12.88
CA ALA A 292 16.46 -5.70 12.18
C ALA A 292 15.83 -4.31 12.03
N ILE A 293 15.88 -3.48 13.07
CA ILE A 293 15.47 -2.07 13.01
C ILE A 293 16.32 -1.34 11.96
N GLY A 294 17.64 -1.49 12.02
CA GLY A 294 18.56 -0.88 11.05
C GLY A 294 18.38 -1.39 9.62
N ALA A 295 17.80 -2.57 9.42
CA ALA A 295 17.48 -3.11 8.09
C ALA A 295 16.16 -2.55 7.53
N LEU A 296 15.15 -2.32 8.40
CA LEU A 296 13.81 -1.92 7.98
C LEU A 296 13.64 -0.39 7.91
N LEU A 297 14.20 0.35 8.86
CA LEU A 297 14.02 1.79 8.98
C LEU A 297 14.41 2.57 7.71
N PRO A 298 15.54 2.29 7.01
CA PRO A 298 15.89 2.98 5.77
C PRO A 298 14.94 2.74 4.60
N SER A 299 14.05 1.76 4.71
CA SER A 299 13.04 1.45 3.69
C SER A 299 11.71 2.19 3.92
N CYS A 300 11.56 2.91 5.04
CA CYS A 300 10.44 3.81 5.31
C CYS A 300 10.62 5.15 4.57
N PRO A 301 9.58 6.01 4.47
CA PRO A 301 9.69 7.31 3.79
C PRO A 301 10.85 8.15 4.34
N PRO A 302 11.89 8.45 3.57
CA PRO A 302 13.14 9.02 4.09
C PRO A 302 12.96 10.43 4.67
N SER A 303 12.15 11.28 4.03
CA SER A 303 11.92 12.65 4.49
C SER A 303 11.25 12.74 5.86
N PHE A 304 10.58 11.65 6.31
CA PHE A 304 9.92 11.62 7.61
C PHE A 304 10.91 11.52 8.79
N ALA A 305 12.15 11.08 8.52
CA ALA A 305 13.22 11.06 9.53
C ALA A 305 13.71 12.46 9.94
N HIS A 306 13.27 13.51 9.25
CA HIS A 306 13.65 14.90 9.53
C HIS A 306 12.59 15.67 10.37
N ASP A 307 11.48 15.00 10.73
CA ASP A 307 10.46 15.54 11.63
C ASP A 307 10.30 14.63 12.85
N GLU A 308 10.47 15.18 14.07
CA GLU A 308 10.44 14.43 15.32
C GLU A 308 9.15 13.60 15.51
N ARG A 309 7.99 14.12 15.08
CA ARG A 309 6.69 13.42 15.23
C ARG A 309 6.58 12.24 14.28
N LEU A 310 6.99 12.43 13.01
CA LEU A 310 6.94 11.39 11.99
C LEU A 310 8.00 10.33 12.26
N GLU A 311 9.21 10.73 12.64
CA GLU A 311 10.31 9.84 13.02
C GLU A 311 9.90 8.95 14.21
N ASP A 312 9.39 9.55 15.26
CA ASP A 312 8.91 8.85 16.45
C ASP A 312 7.80 7.83 16.10
N ALA A 313 6.85 8.21 15.24
CA ALA A 313 5.78 7.32 14.80
C ALA A 313 6.33 6.11 14.03
N ILE A 314 7.27 6.34 13.10
CA ILE A 314 7.95 5.29 12.34
C ILE A 314 8.77 4.40 13.27
N CYS A 315 9.57 4.97 14.19
CA CYS A 315 10.40 4.19 15.10
C CYS A 315 9.56 3.28 16.01
N ARG A 316 8.44 3.79 16.53
CA ARG A 316 7.49 2.97 17.29
C ARG A 316 6.90 1.85 16.44
N LEU A 317 6.47 2.15 15.21
CA LEU A 317 5.88 1.16 14.31
C LEU A 317 6.89 0.07 13.92
N VAL A 318 8.11 0.46 13.51
CA VAL A 318 9.20 -0.45 13.15
C VAL A 318 9.58 -1.35 14.33
N SER A 319 9.66 -0.79 15.55
CA SER A 319 9.95 -1.57 16.77
C SER A 319 8.87 -2.63 17.02
N GLN A 320 7.60 -2.29 16.85
CA GLN A 320 6.48 -3.23 16.99
C GLN A 320 6.48 -4.31 15.91
N ILE A 321 6.86 -3.97 14.67
CA ILE A 321 7.01 -4.93 13.57
C ILE A 321 8.12 -5.93 13.88
N VAL A 322 9.30 -5.45 14.25
CA VAL A 322 10.48 -6.29 14.55
C VAL A 322 10.25 -7.19 15.77
N ALA A 323 9.43 -6.77 16.73
CA ALA A 323 9.06 -7.59 17.87
C ALA A 323 8.17 -8.79 17.49
N GLN A 324 7.43 -8.71 16.38
CA GLN A 324 6.45 -9.73 15.98
C GLN A 324 6.90 -10.55 14.76
N VAL A 325 7.73 -9.96 13.88
CA VAL A 325 8.11 -10.56 12.60
C VAL A 325 9.60 -10.86 12.57
N PRO A 326 10.03 -12.11 12.25
CA PRO A 326 11.43 -12.42 12.11
C PRO A 326 12.04 -11.68 10.90
N VAL A 327 13.21 -11.10 11.10
CA VAL A 327 13.97 -10.39 10.06
C VAL A 327 15.27 -11.14 9.80
N TYR A 328 15.61 -11.31 8.53
CA TYR A 328 16.79 -12.03 8.08
C TYR A 328 17.66 -11.16 7.18
N HIS A 329 18.93 -11.49 7.10
CA HIS A 329 19.86 -11.00 6.08
C HIS A 329 20.24 -12.14 5.17
N LEU A 330 19.99 -11.99 3.89
CA LEU A 330 20.37 -12.90 2.82
C LEU A 330 21.45 -12.26 1.96
N GLU A 331 22.66 -12.78 2.08
CA GLU A 331 23.76 -12.59 1.16
C GLU A 331 23.57 -13.58 0.02
N CYS A 332 23.47 -13.13 -1.24
CA CYS A 332 23.09 -14.09 -2.29
C CYS A 332 23.57 -13.76 -3.70
N LEU A 333 23.63 -14.81 -4.50
CA LEU A 333 23.65 -14.80 -5.95
C LEU A 333 22.21 -14.64 -6.50
N PRO A 334 22.04 -14.14 -7.73
CA PRO A 334 20.73 -14.04 -8.39
C PRO A 334 20.34 -15.41 -8.99
N ASP A 335 20.17 -16.45 -8.16
CA ASP A 335 19.91 -17.82 -8.59
C ASP A 335 18.73 -18.51 -7.86
N ALA A 336 18.30 -19.65 -8.39
CA ALA A 336 17.22 -20.44 -7.81
C ALA A 336 17.54 -20.97 -6.39
N ALA A 337 18.82 -21.18 -6.07
CA ALA A 337 19.24 -21.70 -4.77
C ALA A 337 19.00 -20.63 -3.69
N ALA A 338 19.23 -19.34 -3.99
CA ALA A 338 18.92 -18.23 -3.10
C ALA A 338 17.41 -18.13 -2.79
N ALA A 339 16.56 -18.28 -3.83
CA ALA A 339 15.11 -18.27 -3.65
C ALA A 339 14.64 -19.43 -2.77
N ARG A 340 15.13 -20.65 -3.02
CA ARG A 340 14.80 -21.81 -2.19
C ARG A 340 15.32 -21.69 -0.76
N LEU A 341 16.52 -21.14 -0.57
CA LEU A 341 17.12 -20.92 0.74
C LEU A 341 16.25 -19.96 1.58
N SER A 342 15.87 -18.81 1.01
CA SER A 342 15.02 -17.84 1.72
C SER A 342 13.62 -18.42 2.01
N CYS A 343 13.02 -19.16 1.08
CA CYS A 343 11.74 -19.82 1.28
C CYS A 343 11.79 -20.81 2.45
N ARG A 344 12.73 -21.75 2.43
CA ARG A 344 12.90 -22.73 3.51
C ARG A 344 13.17 -22.07 4.85
N THR A 345 13.96 -21.00 4.88
CA THR A 345 14.30 -20.33 6.13
C THR A 345 13.08 -19.61 6.74
N VAL A 346 12.25 -18.97 5.90
CA VAL A 346 11.08 -18.21 6.38
C VAL A 346 9.92 -19.13 6.73
N PHE A 347 9.66 -20.17 5.94
CA PHE A 347 8.49 -21.04 6.11
C PHE A 347 8.79 -22.33 6.89
N GLY A 348 10.07 -22.74 7.04
CA GLY A 348 10.43 -23.95 7.76
C GLY A 348 9.73 -25.19 7.20
N ASP A 349 9.06 -25.95 8.09
CA ASP A 349 8.30 -27.13 7.73
C ASP A 349 7.05 -26.86 6.89
N ASP A 350 6.58 -25.59 6.86
CA ASP A 350 5.46 -25.16 6.01
C ASP A 350 5.92 -24.80 4.58
N ALA A 351 7.20 -24.94 4.26
CA ALA A 351 7.67 -24.75 2.89
C ALA A 351 7.06 -25.81 1.95
N PRO A 352 6.75 -25.44 0.69
CA PRO A 352 6.20 -26.39 -0.28
C PRO A 352 7.00 -27.70 -0.36
N ASN A 353 6.33 -28.85 -0.37
CA ASN A 353 6.96 -30.18 -0.36
C ASN A 353 8.00 -30.40 -1.48
N THR A 354 7.84 -29.71 -2.61
CA THR A 354 8.80 -29.73 -3.73
C THR A 354 10.15 -29.09 -3.43
N LEU A 355 10.28 -28.44 -2.26
CA LEU A 355 11.50 -27.77 -1.80
C LEU A 355 12.20 -28.51 -0.64
N ARG A 356 11.59 -29.59 -0.12
CA ARG A 356 12.14 -30.43 0.95
C ARG A 356 13.25 -31.34 0.45
#